data_7bef9d23891218b1e09b6df3aaf20f94
#
_entry.id   7bef9d23891218b1e09b6df3aaf20f94
#
_cell.length_a   1.000
_cell.length_b   1.000
_cell.length_c   1.000
_cell.angle_alpha   90.00
_cell.angle_beta   90.00
_cell.angle_gamma   90.00
#
_symmetry.space_group_name_H-M   'P 1'
#
loop_
_entity.id
_entity.type
_entity.pdbx_description
1 polymer ?
#
loop_
_entity_poly.entity_id
_entity_poly.type
_entity_poly.pdbx_seq_one_letter_code
_entity_poly.pdbx_strand_id
1 'polypeptide(L)'
;MSDVATQTEDILINGIPLSELIKINSSDSETTELVWDFLNEGVDDTDNDDSDHDDNGDSEPGNAISSSDVECSTTECISLSEKDTEELRESILYCIEQNVINNPLSFSDPAFHIMLENSVYEIVEETFSDNSFIRNDVFKFTEKMENQVEEIITNCLEEYFDTVVPPRSYPTSRILHPPNVAEITKKIEYLQSIPQDEQRTAGWYIFRNNLITASAAWKVFKSESCINQLIYEKCKPLGIRVASNSDDVYDIEKEKEPPVIEKSFVNTNSPLHWGQKYEKLSVMIYEARNSTKVGEFGCIKHPKYHFLGASPDGINIDPKSPLYGRALEIKNIVNREITGIPIEDYWIQTQLQMQVCDCNECDFLETSFKEYEDEAAFLHDSSSDTNAEFYLTSAKTIKGVIAYFIKDGKPFYEYAPLYLTRNEYDKWCEEIIDMNVGITWLKNIYWYLNQYSCVLIIKNDIWFESAIKKIEKVWDIILKERETGYEHRAPKKRTPKKKNEVLNDEETVETGCLIAISDLELNI
;
A
#
# COMPACT_ATOMS: atom_id res chain seq x y z
N MET A 1 -33.75 34.84 -25.31
CA MET A 1 -33.86 33.52 -24.72
C MET A 1 -33.60 33.75 -23.26
N SER A 2 -34.67 33.73 -22.48
CA SER A 2 -34.68 34.09 -21.08
C SER A 2 -34.15 32.95 -20.22
N ASP A 3 -33.21 33.29 -19.37
CA ASP A 3 -32.74 32.46 -18.29
C ASP A 3 -33.89 32.17 -17.33
N VAL A 4 -34.33 30.93 -17.28
CA VAL A 4 -35.16 30.41 -16.20
C VAL A 4 -34.17 29.77 -15.22
N ALA A 5 -33.66 30.59 -14.28
CA ALA A 5 -33.05 30.06 -13.06
C ALA A 5 -34.19 29.40 -12.27
N THR A 6 -34.18 28.08 -12.19
CA THR A 6 -34.96 27.34 -11.22
C THR A 6 -34.39 27.67 -9.84
N GLN A 7 -35.06 28.54 -9.09
CA GLN A 7 -34.84 28.70 -7.66
C GLN A 7 -35.28 27.38 -7.00
N THR A 8 -34.36 26.56 -6.61
CA THR A 8 -34.59 25.48 -5.64
C THR A 8 -34.85 26.16 -4.31
N GLU A 9 -36.03 25.97 -3.72
CA GLU A 9 -36.31 26.40 -2.36
C GLU A 9 -35.58 25.41 -1.42
N ASP A 10 -34.49 25.85 -0.82
CA ASP A 10 -33.73 25.07 0.19
C ASP A 10 -34.67 24.61 1.33
N ILE A 11 -34.41 23.43 1.90
CA ILE A 11 -35.02 23.01 3.17
C ILE A 11 -34.63 24.06 4.21
N LEU A 12 -35.65 24.80 4.70
CA LEU A 12 -35.42 25.82 5.69
C LEU A 12 -35.55 25.23 7.09
N ILE A 13 -34.45 25.12 7.79
CA ILE A 13 -34.41 24.77 9.20
C ILE A 13 -34.25 26.06 9.98
N ASN A 14 -35.29 26.46 10.71
CA ASN A 14 -35.37 27.76 11.41
C ASN A 14 -35.20 29.00 10.52
N GLY A 15 -35.55 28.88 9.25
CA GLY A 15 -35.38 29.97 8.30
C GLY A 15 -33.98 30.06 7.68
N ILE A 16 -33.11 29.09 7.97
CA ILE A 16 -31.76 28.95 7.38
C ILE A 16 -31.80 27.74 6.46
N PRO A 17 -31.35 27.85 5.21
CA PRO A 17 -31.21 26.73 4.31
C PRO A 17 -30.35 25.62 4.89
N LEU A 18 -30.77 24.36 4.74
CA LEU A 18 -29.99 23.18 5.18
C LEU A 18 -28.58 23.19 4.56
N SER A 19 -28.47 23.58 3.29
CA SER A 19 -27.22 23.74 2.58
C SER A 19 -26.28 24.77 3.21
N GLU A 20 -26.78 25.80 3.87
CA GLU A 20 -25.97 26.78 4.61
C GLU A 20 -25.55 26.27 5.99
N LEU A 21 -26.41 25.52 6.69
CA LEU A 21 -26.08 24.92 7.99
C LEU A 21 -24.97 23.88 7.85
N ILE A 22 -25.06 23.01 6.85
CA ILE A 22 -24.03 22.02 6.55
C ILE A 22 -22.68 22.71 6.18
N LYS A 23 -22.72 23.82 5.42
CA LYS A 23 -21.52 24.59 5.08
C LYS A 23 -20.89 25.24 6.30
N ILE A 24 -21.67 25.72 7.26
CA ILE A 24 -21.18 26.31 8.50
C ILE A 24 -20.45 25.24 9.32
N ASN A 25 -21.04 24.06 9.51
CA ASN A 25 -20.43 22.95 10.25
C ASN A 25 -19.16 22.41 9.56
N SER A 26 -19.13 22.38 8.21
CA SER A 26 -17.94 21.93 7.46
C SER A 26 -16.81 22.95 7.38
N SER A 27 -17.07 24.23 7.67
CA SER A 27 -16.06 25.32 7.63
C SER A 27 -15.40 25.61 8.98
N ASP A 28 -15.84 24.98 10.06
CA ASP A 28 -15.30 25.20 11.40
C ASP A 28 -14.02 24.33 11.58
N SER A 29 -12.86 24.93 11.23
CA SER A 29 -11.56 24.27 11.25
C SER A 29 -11.12 23.81 12.65
N GLU A 30 -11.66 24.39 13.71
CA GLU A 30 -11.35 23.99 15.10
C GLU A 30 -12.05 22.68 15.48
N THR A 31 -13.28 22.44 14.99
CA THR A 31 -14.00 21.17 15.21
C THR A 31 -13.38 20.01 14.42
N THR A 32 -12.93 20.27 13.23
CA THR A 32 -12.26 19.24 12.39
C THR A 32 -10.89 18.84 12.97
N GLU A 33 -10.10 19.79 13.53
CA GLU A 33 -8.84 19.48 14.22
C GLU A 33 -9.07 18.66 15.50
N LEU A 34 -10.08 18.98 16.29
CA LEU A 34 -10.41 18.26 17.53
C LEU A 34 -10.87 16.81 17.27
N VAL A 35 -11.60 16.56 16.20
CA VAL A 35 -12.02 15.22 15.81
C VAL A 35 -10.82 14.39 15.31
N TRP A 36 -9.89 15.00 14.57
CA TRP A 36 -8.66 14.34 14.13
C TRP A 36 -7.71 14.00 15.28
N ASP A 37 -7.60 14.87 16.28
CA ASP A 37 -6.79 14.61 17.48
C ASP A 37 -7.41 13.50 18.34
N PHE A 38 -8.74 13.47 18.49
CA PHE A 38 -9.45 12.45 19.26
C PHE A 38 -9.36 11.05 18.62
N LEU A 39 -9.39 10.96 17.29
CA LEU A 39 -9.28 9.68 16.57
C LEU A 39 -7.85 9.12 16.56
N ASN A 40 -6.83 9.97 16.75
CA ASN A 40 -5.44 9.55 16.80
C ASN A 40 -4.91 9.24 18.21
N GLU A 41 -5.64 9.60 19.30
CA GLU A 41 -5.24 9.30 20.68
C GLU A 41 -5.70 7.92 21.20
N GLY A 42 -6.46 7.16 20.42
CA GLY A 42 -7.15 5.95 20.84
C GLY A 42 -6.49 4.61 20.54
N VAL A 43 -5.16 4.46 20.56
CA VAL A 43 -4.51 3.14 20.60
C VAL A 43 -3.34 3.17 21.58
N ASP A 44 -3.66 3.04 22.85
CA ASP A 44 -2.72 2.58 23.86
C ASP A 44 -3.23 1.25 24.43
N ASP A 45 -2.49 0.19 24.12
CA ASP A 45 -2.62 -1.13 24.70
C ASP A 45 -2.35 -1.07 26.21
N THR A 46 -3.35 -1.33 27.04
CA THR A 46 -3.12 -1.80 28.41
C THR A 46 -4.04 -2.97 28.73
N ASP A 47 -3.40 -4.12 28.83
CA ASP A 47 -3.89 -5.34 29.45
C ASP A 47 -4.23 -5.19 30.95
N ASN A 48 -5.12 -6.10 31.39
CA ASN A 48 -5.34 -6.61 32.77
C ASN A 48 -6.31 -5.78 33.65
N ASP A 49 -7.25 -6.35 34.33
CA ASP A 49 -7.19 -7.54 35.19
C ASP A 49 -8.60 -7.94 35.66
N ASP A 50 -8.74 -9.21 35.97
CA ASP A 50 -9.84 -9.91 36.62
C ASP A 50 -10.34 -9.27 37.92
N SER A 51 -11.66 -9.35 38.17
CA SER A 51 -12.15 -9.80 39.47
C SER A 51 -13.64 -10.17 39.47
N ASP A 52 -13.90 -11.42 39.81
CA ASP A 52 -15.17 -12.01 40.23
C ASP A 52 -15.85 -11.22 41.35
N HIS A 53 -17.17 -11.14 41.30
CA HIS A 53 -18.01 -11.32 42.47
C HIS A 53 -19.44 -11.71 42.10
N ASP A 54 -19.80 -12.94 42.53
CA ASP A 54 -21.16 -13.44 42.75
C ASP A 54 -21.94 -12.52 43.70
N ASP A 55 -23.22 -12.31 43.46
CA ASP A 55 -24.21 -12.58 44.52
C ASP A 55 -25.64 -12.79 43.99
N ASN A 56 -26.30 -13.77 44.61
CA ASN A 56 -27.66 -14.22 44.39
C ASN A 56 -28.69 -13.30 45.07
N GLY A 57 -29.90 -13.30 44.54
CA GLY A 57 -31.05 -12.77 45.31
C GLY A 57 -32.39 -12.87 44.59
N ASP A 58 -33.08 -13.97 44.84
CA ASP A 58 -34.51 -14.23 44.56
C ASP A 58 -35.46 -13.13 45.03
N SER A 59 -36.54 -12.87 44.27
CA SER A 59 -37.94 -13.06 44.70
C SER A 59 -38.95 -12.41 43.73
N GLU A 60 -39.84 -13.22 43.23
CA GLU A 60 -41.18 -12.90 42.74
C GLU A 60 -42.16 -12.66 43.93
N PRO A 61 -43.49 -12.37 43.69
CA PRO A 61 -44.26 -11.89 42.54
C PRO A 61 -45.36 -10.84 42.88
N GLY A 62 -46.04 -10.37 41.85
CA GLY A 62 -47.49 -10.06 41.98
C GLY A 62 -47.94 -8.62 41.84
N ASN A 63 -48.55 -8.24 40.74
CA ASN A 63 -49.99 -8.01 40.63
C ASN A 63 -50.41 -7.48 39.25
N ALA A 64 -51.34 -8.18 38.68
CA ALA A 64 -52.07 -7.77 37.50
C ALA A 64 -53.02 -6.59 37.82
N ILE A 65 -52.99 -5.55 36.92
CA ILE A 65 -54.13 -4.67 36.75
C ILE A 65 -54.42 -4.53 35.24
N SER A 66 -55.65 -4.75 34.93
CA SER A 66 -56.28 -4.88 33.63
C SER A 66 -56.35 -3.59 32.82
N SER A 67 -56.14 -3.79 31.52
CA SER A 67 -56.80 -3.15 30.37
C SER A 67 -57.40 -1.76 30.50
N SER A 68 -56.83 -0.84 29.74
CA SER A 68 -57.63 0.08 28.92
C SER A 68 -56.89 0.27 27.62
N ASP A 69 -57.58 -0.04 26.53
CA ASP A 69 -57.16 0.16 25.17
C ASP A 69 -56.86 1.66 24.94
N VAL A 70 -55.57 2.00 24.91
CA VAL A 70 -55.13 3.23 24.27
C VAL A 70 -54.78 2.83 22.85
N GLU A 71 -55.63 3.16 21.93
CA GLU A 71 -55.34 3.15 20.51
C GLU A 71 -53.98 3.87 20.32
N CYS A 72 -52.97 3.10 20.04
CA CYS A 72 -51.70 3.60 19.56
C CYS A 72 -51.99 4.26 18.21
N SER A 73 -52.12 5.60 18.21
CA SER A 73 -52.09 6.35 16.99
C SER A 73 -50.89 5.88 16.21
N THR A 74 -51.11 5.34 15.03
CA THR A 74 -50.08 4.99 14.06
C THR A 74 -49.20 6.21 13.89
N THR A 75 -48.04 6.22 14.53
CA THR A 75 -46.97 7.15 14.19
C THR A 75 -46.63 6.82 12.75
N GLU A 76 -47.12 7.62 11.81
CA GLU A 76 -46.68 7.55 10.41
C GLU A 76 -45.16 7.61 10.46
N CYS A 77 -44.50 6.56 9.96
CA CYS A 77 -43.04 6.54 9.82
C CYS A 77 -42.68 7.68 8.88
N ILE A 78 -42.23 8.78 9.42
CA ILE A 78 -41.75 9.94 8.67
C ILE A 78 -40.57 9.47 7.85
N SER A 79 -40.67 9.53 6.54
CA SER A 79 -39.59 9.30 5.58
C SER A 79 -39.31 10.61 4.86
N LEU A 80 -38.09 10.83 4.43
CA LEU A 80 -37.74 11.98 3.61
C LEU A 80 -38.59 12.01 2.33
N SER A 81 -39.07 13.19 1.93
CA SER A 81 -39.73 13.34 0.63
C SER A 81 -38.68 13.29 -0.50
N GLU A 82 -39.12 13.06 -1.74
CA GLU A 82 -38.21 13.07 -2.90
C GLU A 82 -37.47 14.41 -3.02
N LYS A 83 -38.11 15.54 -2.71
CA LYS A 83 -37.48 16.86 -2.73
C LYS A 83 -36.44 16.99 -1.63
N ASP A 84 -36.75 16.60 -0.40
CA ASP A 84 -35.83 16.66 0.73
C ASP A 84 -34.61 15.74 0.50
N THR A 85 -34.85 14.59 -0.14
CA THR A 85 -33.77 13.64 -0.51
C THR A 85 -32.81 14.28 -1.52
N GLU A 86 -33.28 15.00 -2.53
CA GLU A 86 -32.42 15.64 -3.53
C GLU A 86 -31.62 16.81 -2.94
N GLU A 87 -32.26 17.66 -2.10
CA GLU A 87 -31.57 18.75 -1.41
C GLU A 87 -30.50 18.23 -0.43
N LEU A 88 -30.81 17.16 0.30
CA LEU A 88 -29.83 16.48 1.17
C LEU A 88 -28.66 15.90 0.36
N ARG A 89 -28.96 15.27 -0.79
CA ARG A 89 -27.94 14.72 -1.69
C ARG A 89 -26.96 15.81 -2.17
N GLU A 90 -27.46 16.98 -2.64
CA GLU A 90 -26.61 18.09 -3.06
C GLU A 90 -25.71 18.58 -1.90
N SER A 91 -26.26 18.66 -0.69
CA SER A 91 -25.54 19.07 0.50
C SER A 91 -24.45 18.07 0.89
N ILE A 92 -24.76 16.76 0.82
CA ILE A 92 -23.78 15.69 1.09
C ILE A 92 -22.65 15.72 0.07
N LEU A 93 -22.94 15.86 -1.24
CA LEU A 93 -21.91 15.97 -2.27
C LEU A 93 -20.98 17.17 -2.02
N TYR A 94 -21.54 18.31 -1.58
CA TYR A 94 -20.74 19.46 -1.19
C TYR A 94 -19.85 19.16 0.02
N CYS A 95 -20.38 18.50 1.05
CA CYS A 95 -19.59 18.08 2.22
C CYS A 95 -18.43 17.15 1.83
N ILE A 96 -18.69 16.16 0.98
CA ILE A 96 -17.68 15.24 0.46
C ILE A 96 -16.58 16.04 -0.26
N GLU A 97 -16.96 16.94 -1.17
CA GLU A 97 -16.01 17.77 -1.91
C GLU A 97 -15.16 18.64 -0.99
N GLN A 98 -15.76 19.31 0.01
CA GLN A 98 -15.01 20.14 0.96
C GLN A 98 -14.05 19.32 1.81
N ASN A 99 -14.45 18.15 2.30
CA ASN A 99 -13.54 17.25 3.03
C ASN A 99 -12.35 16.84 2.18
N VAL A 100 -12.58 16.45 0.93
CA VAL A 100 -11.52 16.04 0.00
C VAL A 100 -10.56 17.19 -0.32
N ILE A 101 -11.09 18.41 -0.58
CA ILE A 101 -10.27 19.58 -0.92
C ILE A 101 -9.46 20.06 0.27
N ASN A 102 -10.04 20.06 1.46
CA ASN A 102 -9.37 20.54 2.69
C ASN A 102 -8.34 19.55 3.22
N ASN A 103 -8.57 18.23 3.03
CA ASN A 103 -7.73 17.16 3.53
C ASN A 103 -7.19 16.22 2.42
N PRO A 104 -6.58 16.75 1.35
CA PRO A 104 -6.22 15.93 0.19
C PRO A 104 -5.18 14.86 0.51
N LEU A 105 -4.35 15.04 1.54
CA LEU A 105 -3.33 14.07 1.93
C LEU A 105 -3.91 12.82 2.58
N SER A 106 -5.13 12.89 3.13
CA SER A 106 -5.81 11.75 3.73
C SER A 106 -6.12 10.61 2.74
N PHE A 107 -6.14 10.88 1.43
CA PHE A 107 -6.24 9.83 0.41
C PHE A 107 -5.20 8.71 0.54
N SER A 108 -4.04 9.00 1.14
CA SER A 108 -3.02 7.97 1.34
C SER A 108 -3.39 6.95 2.42
N ASP A 109 -4.29 7.30 3.34
CA ASP A 109 -4.72 6.41 4.42
C ASP A 109 -5.56 5.23 3.88
N PRO A 110 -5.25 3.98 4.25
CA PRO A 110 -6.07 2.81 3.89
C PRO A 110 -7.54 2.91 4.31
N ALA A 111 -7.83 3.61 5.42
CA ALA A 111 -9.17 3.80 5.94
C ALA A 111 -9.89 5.04 5.37
N PHE A 112 -9.28 5.77 4.44
CA PHE A 112 -9.77 7.06 3.92
C PHE A 112 -11.27 7.07 3.59
N HIS A 113 -11.78 6.07 2.86
CA HIS A 113 -13.19 6.04 2.47
C HIS A 113 -14.12 5.90 3.67
N ILE A 114 -13.78 5.04 4.62
CA ILE A 114 -14.55 4.84 5.86
C ILE A 114 -14.53 6.11 6.73
N MET A 115 -13.37 6.75 6.83
CA MET A 115 -13.22 8.00 7.59
C MET A 115 -14.03 9.14 6.98
N LEU A 116 -14.02 9.26 5.65
CA LEU A 116 -14.82 10.25 4.94
C LEU A 116 -16.32 10.00 5.10
N GLU A 117 -16.76 8.75 4.97
CA GLU A 117 -18.15 8.35 5.18
C GLU A 117 -18.63 8.70 6.60
N ASN A 118 -17.85 8.33 7.62
CA ASN A 118 -18.15 8.66 9.01
C ASN A 118 -18.22 10.17 9.24
N SER A 119 -17.24 10.93 8.72
CA SER A 119 -17.22 12.39 8.87
C SER A 119 -18.43 13.07 8.22
N VAL A 120 -18.84 12.60 7.05
CA VAL A 120 -20.04 13.11 6.38
C VAL A 120 -21.30 12.76 7.18
N TYR A 121 -21.39 11.52 7.69
CA TYR A 121 -22.52 11.06 8.51
C TYR A 121 -22.64 11.91 9.78
N GLU A 122 -21.57 12.16 10.49
CA GLU A 122 -21.54 13.00 11.71
C GLU A 122 -22.02 14.43 11.43
N ILE A 123 -21.56 15.06 10.35
CA ILE A 123 -22.02 16.41 9.96
C ILE A 123 -23.53 16.42 9.68
N VAL A 124 -24.04 15.41 9.00
CA VAL A 124 -25.47 15.28 8.69
C VAL A 124 -26.27 15.07 9.97
N GLU A 125 -25.84 14.15 10.85
CA GLU A 125 -26.49 13.85 12.13
C GLU A 125 -26.53 15.08 13.04
N GLU A 126 -25.43 15.82 13.21
CA GLU A 126 -25.37 17.07 13.97
C GLU A 126 -26.35 18.11 13.41
N THR A 127 -26.38 18.26 12.07
CA THR A 127 -27.29 19.22 11.42
C THR A 127 -28.77 18.89 11.68
N PHE A 128 -29.13 17.62 11.74
CA PHE A 128 -30.50 17.21 12.11
C PHE A 128 -30.78 17.34 13.61
N SER A 129 -29.76 17.12 14.46
CA SER A 129 -29.90 17.13 15.93
C SER A 129 -30.02 18.55 16.50
N ASP A 130 -29.24 19.51 16.02
CA ASP A 130 -29.23 20.91 16.50
C ASP A 130 -30.56 21.65 16.22
N ASN A 131 -31.32 21.17 15.25
CA ASN A 131 -32.62 21.74 14.90
C ASN A 131 -33.78 21.26 15.76
N SER A 132 -33.54 20.32 16.70
CA SER A 132 -34.56 19.85 17.65
C SER A 132 -34.93 20.88 18.74
N PHE A 133 -34.22 22.01 18.82
CA PHE A 133 -34.37 23.02 19.89
C PHE A 133 -35.62 23.93 19.73
N ILE A 134 -36.39 23.87 18.65
CA ILE A 134 -37.41 24.92 18.35
C ILE A 134 -38.83 24.42 18.34
N ARG A 135 -39.09 23.13 18.43
CA ARG A 135 -40.45 22.63 18.65
C ARG A 135 -40.47 21.62 19.78
N ASN A 136 -41.41 21.79 20.70
CA ASN A 136 -41.67 20.92 21.85
C ASN A 136 -42.00 19.44 21.51
N ASP A 137 -41.88 19.05 20.25
CA ASP A 137 -42.00 17.67 19.79
C ASP A 137 -40.64 17.18 19.37
N VAL A 138 -40.12 16.24 20.17
CA VAL A 138 -38.86 15.52 19.96
C VAL A 138 -38.87 14.92 18.56
N PHE A 139 -38.27 15.59 17.59
CA PHE A 139 -37.96 14.99 16.31
C PHE A 139 -36.86 13.97 16.56
N LYS A 140 -37.22 12.75 16.86
CA LYS A 140 -36.27 11.65 16.93
C LYS A 140 -35.96 11.21 15.51
N PHE A 141 -34.72 11.24 15.14
CA PHE A 141 -34.20 10.54 13.98
C PHE A 141 -34.76 9.11 14.07
N THR A 142 -35.60 8.70 13.17
CA THR A 142 -36.17 7.35 13.20
C THR A 142 -35.20 6.41 12.52
N GLU A 143 -35.10 5.16 12.99
CA GLU A 143 -34.28 4.11 12.36
C GLU A 143 -34.45 4.05 10.83
N LYS A 144 -35.64 4.35 10.34
CA LYS A 144 -35.93 4.40 8.91
C LYS A 144 -35.28 5.61 8.21
N MET A 145 -35.20 6.74 8.87
CA MET A 145 -34.49 7.92 8.34
C MET A 145 -32.99 7.74 8.39
N GLU A 146 -32.46 7.13 9.44
CA GLU A 146 -31.05 6.76 9.56
C GLU A 146 -30.63 5.91 8.36
N ASN A 147 -31.35 4.82 8.10
CA ASN A 147 -31.10 3.95 6.95
C ASN A 147 -31.20 4.69 5.60
N GLN A 148 -32.13 5.63 5.44
CA GLN A 148 -32.25 6.43 4.22
C GLN A 148 -31.05 7.38 4.05
N VAL A 149 -30.60 8.02 5.13
CA VAL A 149 -29.45 8.93 5.11
C VAL A 149 -28.17 8.16 4.81
N GLU A 150 -27.95 7.00 5.42
CA GLU A 150 -26.82 6.12 5.11
C GLU A 150 -26.80 5.72 3.64
N GLU A 151 -27.95 5.32 3.09
CA GLU A 151 -28.08 4.98 1.66
C GLU A 151 -27.76 6.18 0.76
N ILE A 152 -28.23 7.38 1.11
CA ILE A 152 -27.94 8.60 0.33
C ILE A 152 -26.43 8.93 0.41
N ILE A 153 -25.81 8.86 1.59
CA ILE A 153 -24.37 9.12 1.76
C ILE A 153 -23.56 8.13 0.92
N THR A 154 -23.86 6.83 1.01
CA THR A 154 -23.17 5.80 0.23
C THR A 154 -23.29 6.06 -1.27
N ASN A 155 -24.50 6.35 -1.76
CA ASN A 155 -24.72 6.66 -3.17
C ASN A 155 -23.98 7.94 -3.62
N CYS A 156 -23.93 8.98 -2.79
CA CYS A 156 -23.18 10.21 -3.07
C CYS A 156 -21.66 9.97 -3.12
N LEU A 157 -21.13 9.13 -2.22
CA LEU A 157 -19.71 8.75 -2.23
C LEU A 157 -19.37 7.96 -3.49
N GLU A 158 -20.19 6.97 -3.87
CA GLU A 158 -19.99 6.21 -5.11
C GLU A 158 -20.01 7.14 -6.33
N GLU A 159 -21.00 8.02 -6.44
CA GLU A 159 -21.09 8.98 -7.53
C GLU A 159 -19.88 9.92 -7.58
N TYR A 160 -19.47 10.46 -6.44
CA TYR A 160 -18.34 11.39 -6.36
C TYR A 160 -17.04 10.72 -6.82
N PHE A 161 -16.79 9.50 -6.37
CA PHE A 161 -15.60 8.74 -6.74
C PHE A 161 -15.64 8.15 -8.16
N ASP A 162 -16.81 8.02 -8.73
CA ASP A 162 -16.94 7.60 -10.14
C ASP A 162 -16.82 8.78 -11.12
N THR A 163 -17.18 10.01 -10.70
CA THR A 163 -17.31 11.15 -11.62
C THR A 163 -16.31 12.28 -11.41
N VAL A 164 -15.87 12.53 -10.17
CA VAL A 164 -15.05 13.71 -9.82
C VAL A 164 -13.60 13.33 -9.51
N VAL A 165 -13.38 12.39 -8.61
CA VAL A 165 -12.05 11.93 -8.18
C VAL A 165 -12.07 10.42 -8.10
N PRO A 166 -11.07 9.70 -8.66
CA PRO A 166 -11.05 8.26 -8.56
C PRO A 166 -10.92 7.81 -7.10
N PRO A 167 -11.52 6.64 -6.74
CA PRO A 167 -11.34 6.06 -5.43
C PRO A 167 -9.86 5.76 -5.17
N ARG A 168 -9.50 5.57 -3.90
CA ARG A 168 -8.13 5.26 -3.51
C ARG A 168 -7.54 4.07 -4.26
N SER A 169 -8.34 3.02 -4.45
CA SER A 169 -8.03 1.87 -5.30
C SER A 169 -9.30 1.11 -5.66
N TYR A 170 -9.28 0.41 -6.77
CA TYR A 170 -10.32 -0.56 -7.12
C TYR A 170 -9.89 -1.95 -6.64
N PRO A 171 -10.81 -2.80 -6.16
CA PRO A 171 -10.48 -4.08 -5.54
C PRO A 171 -9.83 -5.09 -6.49
N THR A 172 -9.97 -4.89 -7.81
CA THR A 172 -9.36 -5.71 -8.85
C THR A 172 -8.85 -4.86 -9.99
N SER A 173 -7.82 -5.35 -10.69
CA SER A 173 -7.41 -4.78 -11.97
C SER A 173 -8.58 -4.88 -12.97
N ARG A 174 -8.91 -3.75 -13.59
CA ARG A 174 -9.99 -3.65 -14.58
C ARG A 174 -9.69 -2.58 -15.62
N ILE A 175 -10.36 -2.61 -16.74
CA ILE A 175 -10.23 -1.62 -17.79
C ILE A 175 -11.35 -0.60 -17.60
N LEU A 176 -10.98 0.65 -17.30
CA LEU A 176 -11.92 1.76 -17.19
C LEU A 176 -12.14 2.41 -18.55
N HIS A 177 -11.06 2.65 -19.28
CA HIS A 177 -11.10 3.27 -20.60
C HIS A 177 -10.12 2.55 -21.55
N PRO A 178 -10.44 2.46 -22.84
CA PRO A 178 -9.50 1.94 -23.83
C PRO A 178 -8.28 2.87 -23.93
N PRO A 179 -7.04 2.32 -24.03
CA PRO A 179 -5.84 3.12 -24.08
C PRO A 179 -5.75 3.94 -25.37
N ASN A 180 -5.33 5.21 -25.25
CA ASN A 180 -4.94 6.03 -26.40
C ASN A 180 -3.55 5.58 -26.90
N VAL A 181 -3.53 4.59 -27.78
CA VAL A 181 -2.29 3.94 -28.24
C VAL A 181 -1.29 4.97 -28.80
N ALA A 182 -1.73 5.94 -29.60
CA ALA A 182 -0.84 6.91 -30.24
C ALA A 182 -0.16 7.86 -29.23
N GLU A 183 -0.86 8.25 -28.18
CA GLU A 183 -0.31 9.09 -27.11
C GLU A 183 0.63 8.29 -26.21
N ILE A 184 0.18 7.11 -25.80
CA ILE A 184 0.95 6.23 -24.91
C ILE A 184 2.25 5.79 -25.58
N THR A 185 2.23 5.49 -26.88
CA THR A 185 3.46 5.15 -27.62
C THR A 185 4.50 6.27 -27.50
N LYS A 186 4.11 7.53 -27.67
CA LYS A 186 5.03 8.66 -27.53
C LYS A 186 5.59 8.78 -26.11
N LYS A 187 4.77 8.53 -25.10
CA LYS A 187 5.21 8.54 -23.70
C LYS A 187 6.22 7.41 -23.42
N ILE A 188 5.96 6.20 -23.88
CA ILE A 188 6.87 5.06 -23.71
C ILE A 188 8.19 5.32 -24.47
N GLU A 189 8.15 5.77 -25.71
CA GLU A 189 9.34 6.14 -26.50
C GLU A 189 10.16 7.22 -25.78
N TYR A 190 9.50 8.24 -25.23
CA TYR A 190 10.16 9.27 -24.44
C TYR A 190 10.84 8.68 -23.21
N LEU A 191 10.14 7.86 -22.39
CA LEU A 191 10.71 7.24 -21.21
C LEU A 191 11.90 6.34 -21.54
N GLN A 192 11.84 5.59 -22.65
CA GLN A 192 12.94 4.75 -23.14
C GLN A 192 14.13 5.58 -23.65
N SER A 193 13.91 6.80 -24.13
CA SER A 193 14.97 7.69 -24.62
C SER A 193 15.78 8.36 -23.48
N ILE A 194 15.24 8.40 -22.26
CA ILE A 194 15.94 8.97 -21.09
C ILE A 194 17.10 8.06 -20.71
N PRO A 195 18.33 8.58 -20.52
CA PRO A 195 19.44 7.78 -20.00
C PRO A 195 19.11 7.22 -18.62
N GLN A 196 19.26 5.92 -18.47
CA GLN A 196 18.92 5.18 -17.23
C GLN A 196 20.13 4.32 -16.85
N ASP A 197 20.73 4.63 -15.71
CA ASP A 197 21.82 3.84 -15.17
C ASP A 197 21.32 2.46 -14.74
N GLU A 198 22.11 1.43 -15.01
CA GLU A 198 21.83 0.07 -14.56
C GLU A 198 21.75 0.03 -13.02
N GLN A 199 20.77 -0.73 -12.51
CA GLN A 199 20.54 -0.84 -11.07
C GLN A 199 21.78 -1.32 -10.32
N ARG A 200 22.06 -0.69 -9.16
CA ARG A 200 23.17 -1.02 -8.25
C ARG A 200 24.57 -0.68 -8.78
N THR A 201 24.67 0.07 -9.88
CA THR A 201 25.92 0.69 -10.31
C THR A 201 26.20 1.98 -9.52
N ALA A 202 27.46 2.45 -9.55
CA ALA A 202 27.84 3.71 -8.90
C ALA A 202 27.02 4.89 -9.43
N GLY A 203 26.81 4.99 -10.75
CA GLY A 203 25.96 6.00 -11.39
C GLY A 203 24.53 5.99 -10.84
N TRP A 204 23.93 4.80 -10.73
CA TRP A 204 22.59 4.64 -10.17
C TRP A 204 22.47 5.13 -8.72
N TYR A 205 23.46 4.83 -7.86
CA TYR A 205 23.47 5.33 -6.48
C TYR A 205 23.63 6.83 -6.41
N ILE A 206 24.53 7.42 -7.22
CA ILE A 206 24.74 8.87 -7.30
C ILE A 206 23.46 9.56 -7.76
N PHE A 207 22.83 9.05 -8.83
CA PHE A 207 21.59 9.59 -9.37
C PHE A 207 20.49 9.60 -8.30
N ARG A 208 20.25 8.48 -7.63
CA ARG A 208 19.23 8.32 -6.58
C ARG A 208 19.52 9.13 -5.32
N ASN A 209 20.79 9.39 -4.99
CA ASN A 209 21.14 10.24 -3.85
C ASN A 209 20.76 11.70 -4.09
N ASN A 210 20.74 12.14 -5.33
CA ASN A 210 20.41 13.51 -5.74
C ASN A 210 18.91 13.75 -5.98
N LEU A 211 18.05 12.88 -5.44
CA LEU A 211 16.60 13.05 -5.47
C LEU A 211 15.94 12.19 -4.36
N ILE A 212 14.70 12.50 -4.03
CA ILE A 212 13.84 11.63 -3.21
C ILE A 212 13.16 10.65 -4.17
N THR A 213 13.33 9.35 -3.94
CA THR A 213 12.68 8.32 -4.75
C THR A 213 11.26 8.07 -4.27
N ALA A 214 10.35 7.71 -5.18
CA ALA A 214 8.97 7.34 -4.85
C ALA A 214 8.91 6.31 -3.71
N SER A 215 9.80 5.30 -3.74
CA SER A 215 9.89 4.25 -2.72
C SER A 215 10.38 4.73 -1.34
N ALA A 216 10.91 5.94 -1.20
CA ALA A 216 11.35 6.51 0.06
C ALA A 216 10.51 7.71 0.51
N ALA A 217 9.72 8.27 -0.39
CA ALA A 217 8.97 9.52 -0.17
C ALA A 217 7.87 9.39 0.89
N TRP A 218 7.33 8.20 1.13
CA TRP A 218 6.35 7.95 2.19
C TRP A 218 6.83 8.41 3.58
N LYS A 219 8.16 8.40 3.83
CA LYS A 219 8.75 8.87 5.09
C LYS A 219 8.44 10.34 5.38
N VAL A 220 8.14 11.15 4.35
CA VAL A 220 7.78 12.57 4.47
C VAL A 220 6.41 12.76 5.13
N PHE A 221 5.55 11.75 5.05
CA PHE A 221 4.17 11.77 5.54
C PHE A 221 4.00 11.07 6.89
N LYS A 222 5.08 10.55 7.45
CA LYS A 222 5.12 9.86 8.75
C LYS A 222 5.69 10.75 9.85
N SER A 223 5.97 10.14 11.00
CA SER A 223 6.54 10.81 12.16
C SER A 223 7.84 11.57 11.85
N GLU A 224 8.16 12.54 12.67
CA GLU A 224 9.43 13.29 12.59
C GLU A 224 10.67 12.38 12.58
N SER A 225 10.60 11.23 13.26
CA SER A 225 11.68 10.23 13.24
C SER A 225 11.91 9.65 11.84
N CYS A 226 10.85 9.41 11.07
CA CYS A 226 10.94 8.92 9.68
C CYS A 226 11.52 9.99 8.76
N ILE A 227 11.07 11.24 8.92
CA ILE A 227 11.61 12.40 8.18
C ILE A 227 13.09 12.58 8.49
N ASN A 228 13.48 12.56 9.76
CA ASN A 228 14.87 12.65 10.19
C ASN A 228 15.73 11.54 9.61
N GLN A 229 15.22 10.31 9.55
CA GLN A 229 15.91 9.19 8.91
C GLN A 229 16.11 9.46 7.42
N LEU A 230 15.10 9.93 6.70
CA LEU A 230 15.21 10.24 5.26
C LEU A 230 16.27 11.32 5.02
N ILE A 231 16.24 12.42 5.79
CA ILE A 231 17.20 13.51 5.68
C ILE A 231 18.62 12.98 5.94
N TYR A 232 18.81 12.23 7.04
CA TYR A 232 20.09 11.64 7.38
C TYR A 232 20.64 10.75 6.27
N GLU A 233 19.80 9.84 5.72
CA GLU A 233 20.18 8.94 4.63
C GLU A 233 20.59 9.71 3.37
N LYS A 234 19.93 10.83 3.06
CA LYS A 234 20.20 11.65 1.87
C LYS A 234 21.36 12.64 2.04
N CYS A 235 21.67 13.03 3.27
CA CYS A 235 22.81 13.89 3.56
C CYS A 235 24.12 13.10 3.72
N LYS A 236 24.02 11.85 4.19
CA LYS A 236 25.20 10.99 4.40
C LYS A 236 25.96 10.81 3.07
N PRO A 237 27.29 11.03 3.05
CA PRO A 237 28.12 10.76 1.89
C PRO A 237 27.92 9.33 1.39
N LEU A 238 27.78 9.18 0.09
CA LEU A 238 27.76 7.86 -0.53
C LEU A 238 29.12 7.21 -0.34
N GLY A 239 29.15 6.10 0.41
CA GLY A 239 30.31 5.21 0.47
C GLY A 239 30.49 4.51 -0.89
N ILE A 240 30.83 5.30 -1.92
CA ILE A 240 31.07 4.75 -3.26
C ILE A 240 32.48 4.18 -3.27
N ARG A 241 32.58 2.88 -3.36
CA ARG A 241 33.85 2.20 -3.60
C ARG A 241 34.02 2.08 -5.11
N VAL A 242 34.97 2.78 -5.68
CA VAL A 242 35.33 2.63 -7.09
C VAL A 242 36.37 1.53 -7.21
N ALA A 243 35.97 0.36 -7.72
CA ALA A 243 36.91 -0.70 -8.01
C ALA A 243 37.70 -0.36 -9.30
N SER A 244 38.98 -0.41 -9.22
CA SER A 244 39.83 -0.55 -10.39
C SER A 244 39.70 -2.00 -10.91
N ASN A 245 38.81 -2.20 -11.90
CA ASN A 245 38.64 -3.45 -12.67
C ASN A 245 37.80 -4.60 -12.06
N SER A 246 36.92 -4.36 -11.11
CA SER A 246 35.89 -5.32 -10.73
C SER A 246 34.79 -4.63 -9.92
N ASP A 247 33.56 -5.09 -10.04
CA ASP A 247 32.28 -4.52 -9.59
C ASP A 247 32.15 -4.11 -8.10
N ASP A 248 33.23 -3.69 -7.43
CA ASP A 248 33.23 -3.28 -6.03
C ASP A 248 33.38 -1.76 -5.87
N VAL A 249 32.50 -1.17 -5.08
CA VAL A 249 32.40 0.26 -4.78
C VAL A 249 33.34 0.63 -3.62
N TYR A 250 34.28 1.57 -3.76
CA TYR A 250 35.24 1.99 -2.73
C TYR A 250 34.79 3.26 -1.99
N ASP A 251 35.10 3.29 -0.69
CA ASP A 251 34.89 4.45 0.18
C ASP A 251 36.03 5.48 -0.04
N ILE A 252 35.70 6.66 -0.53
CA ILE A 252 36.67 7.72 -0.89
C ILE A 252 37.41 8.26 0.35
N GLU A 253 36.87 8.08 1.57
CA GLU A 253 37.48 8.61 2.78
C GLU A 253 38.60 7.73 3.39
N LYS A 254 38.83 6.53 2.85
CA LYS A 254 39.85 5.60 3.39
C LYS A 254 40.98 5.33 2.39
N GLU A 255 41.68 6.36 1.94
CA GLU A 255 42.86 6.24 1.07
C GLU A 255 44.12 5.63 1.77
N LYS A 256 44.02 5.11 2.99
CA LYS A 256 45.23 4.70 3.76
C LYS A 256 45.39 3.21 4.05
N GLU A 257 44.46 2.36 3.66
CA GLU A 257 44.60 0.92 3.84
C GLU A 257 44.37 0.15 2.54
N PRO A 258 45.18 -0.90 2.24
CA PRO A 258 44.94 -1.72 1.05
C PRO A 258 43.55 -2.39 1.16
N PRO A 259 42.83 -2.56 0.05
CA PRO A 259 41.46 -3.06 0.07
C PRO A 259 41.43 -4.50 0.59
N VAL A 260 40.83 -4.71 1.73
CA VAL A 260 40.37 -6.03 2.14
C VAL A 260 39.16 -6.35 1.25
N ILE A 261 39.30 -7.35 0.39
CA ILE A 261 38.19 -7.90 -0.40
C ILE A 261 37.25 -8.60 0.59
N GLU A 262 36.37 -7.85 1.22
CA GLU A 262 35.22 -8.44 1.89
C GLU A 262 34.33 -9.04 0.78
N LYS A 263 34.36 -10.36 0.67
CA LYS A 263 33.32 -11.09 -0.10
C LYS A 263 32.00 -10.67 0.50
N SER A 264 31.25 -9.80 -0.17
CA SER A 264 29.93 -9.38 0.30
C SER A 264 29.00 -10.61 0.26
N PHE A 265 28.82 -11.22 1.42
CA PHE A 265 27.91 -12.34 1.55
C PHE A 265 26.47 -11.85 1.36
N VAL A 266 25.84 -12.27 0.28
CA VAL A 266 24.42 -11.96 0.03
C VAL A 266 23.58 -12.83 0.95
N ASN A 267 22.86 -12.22 1.89
CA ASN A 267 21.90 -12.94 2.72
C ASN A 267 20.65 -13.29 1.90
N THR A 268 20.64 -14.51 1.34
CA THR A 268 19.56 -15.03 0.50
C THR A 268 18.26 -15.30 1.27
N ASN A 269 18.28 -15.27 2.61
CA ASN A 269 17.10 -15.45 3.47
C ASN A 269 16.45 -14.14 3.88
N SER A 270 16.97 -13.00 3.44
CA SER A 270 16.36 -11.70 3.77
C SER A 270 15.07 -11.44 2.97
N PRO A 271 14.09 -10.72 3.54
CA PRO A 271 12.89 -10.31 2.80
C PRO A 271 13.21 -9.50 1.52
N LEU A 272 14.29 -8.71 1.55
CA LEU A 272 14.75 -7.96 0.39
C LEU A 272 15.20 -8.90 -0.74
N HIS A 273 15.97 -9.95 -0.41
CA HIS A 273 16.39 -10.93 -1.40
C HIS A 273 15.22 -11.78 -1.91
N TRP A 274 14.25 -12.09 -1.04
CA TRP A 274 13.01 -12.74 -1.43
C TRP A 274 12.27 -11.91 -2.49
N GLY A 275 12.11 -10.61 -2.25
CA GLY A 275 11.52 -9.70 -3.23
C GLY A 275 12.20 -9.79 -4.59
N GLN A 276 13.52 -9.70 -4.62
CA GLN A 276 14.33 -9.79 -5.85
C GLN A 276 14.22 -11.14 -6.57
N LYS A 277 14.21 -12.24 -5.81
CA LYS A 277 14.09 -13.59 -6.37
C LYS A 277 12.75 -13.82 -7.06
N TYR A 278 11.67 -13.28 -6.52
CA TYR A 278 10.31 -13.53 -7.04
C TYR A 278 9.75 -12.44 -7.95
N GLU A 279 10.44 -11.29 -8.09
CA GLU A 279 9.99 -10.17 -8.92
C GLU A 279 9.77 -10.57 -10.38
N LYS A 280 10.77 -11.19 -11.01
CA LYS A 280 10.66 -11.68 -12.39
C LYS A 280 9.54 -12.72 -12.57
N LEU A 281 9.36 -13.60 -11.58
CA LEU A 281 8.30 -14.59 -11.61
C LEU A 281 6.92 -13.93 -11.51
N SER A 282 6.77 -12.91 -10.68
CA SER A 282 5.53 -12.13 -10.57
C SER A 282 5.20 -11.41 -11.87
N VAL A 283 6.21 -10.85 -12.56
CA VAL A 283 6.05 -10.28 -13.92
C VAL A 283 5.56 -11.35 -14.90
N MET A 284 6.20 -12.52 -14.93
CA MET A 284 5.80 -13.63 -15.84
C MET A 284 4.33 -14.04 -15.61
N ILE A 285 3.92 -14.17 -14.35
CA ILE A 285 2.54 -14.54 -14.00
C ILE A 285 1.57 -13.43 -14.39
N TYR A 286 1.92 -12.15 -14.13
CA TYR A 286 1.10 -11.01 -14.52
C TYR A 286 0.93 -10.92 -16.04
N GLU A 287 2.01 -11.04 -16.82
CA GLU A 287 1.98 -11.06 -18.27
C GLU A 287 1.07 -12.18 -18.82
N ALA A 288 1.24 -13.39 -18.28
CA ALA A 288 0.47 -14.54 -18.71
C ALA A 288 -1.04 -14.41 -18.41
N ARG A 289 -1.39 -13.88 -17.20
CA ARG A 289 -2.80 -13.68 -16.80
C ARG A 289 -3.49 -12.59 -17.60
N ASN A 290 -2.76 -11.55 -17.97
CA ASN A 290 -3.31 -10.37 -18.63
C ASN A 290 -3.05 -10.32 -20.13
N SER A 291 -2.40 -11.35 -20.72
CA SER A 291 -2.03 -11.39 -22.13
C SER A 291 -1.35 -10.08 -22.58
N THR A 292 -0.34 -9.65 -21.84
CA THR A 292 0.39 -8.39 -22.05
C THR A 292 1.89 -8.60 -22.00
N LYS A 293 2.66 -7.51 -22.22
CA LYS A 293 4.11 -7.48 -22.05
C LYS A 293 4.49 -6.28 -21.20
N VAL A 294 5.39 -6.52 -20.24
CA VAL A 294 5.91 -5.51 -19.31
C VAL A 294 7.32 -5.13 -19.74
N GLY A 295 7.56 -3.84 -19.93
CA GLY A 295 8.89 -3.29 -20.19
C GLY A 295 9.54 -2.84 -18.89
N GLU A 296 10.86 -3.06 -18.78
CA GLU A 296 11.67 -2.63 -17.63
C GLU A 296 12.11 -1.17 -17.82
N PHE A 297 12.09 -0.41 -16.72
CA PHE A 297 12.56 0.98 -16.68
C PHE A 297 13.43 1.20 -15.44
N GLY A 298 14.51 1.97 -15.61
CA GLY A 298 15.39 2.37 -14.52
C GLY A 298 14.83 3.50 -13.66
N CYS A 299 15.71 4.22 -12.97
CA CYS A 299 15.29 5.37 -12.18
C CYS A 299 15.13 6.61 -13.08
N ILE A 300 13.90 7.09 -13.18
CA ILE A 300 13.49 8.24 -13.99
C ILE A 300 13.30 9.45 -13.07
N LYS A 301 13.74 10.62 -13.49
CA LYS A 301 13.54 11.89 -12.79
C LYS A 301 12.26 12.56 -13.27
N HIS A 302 11.49 13.15 -12.34
CA HIS A 302 10.31 13.93 -12.69
C HIS A 302 10.68 15.14 -13.57
N PRO A 303 9.98 15.38 -14.69
CA PRO A 303 10.35 16.44 -15.65
C PRO A 303 10.28 17.85 -15.05
N LYS A 304 9.38 18.12 -14.13
CA LYS A 304 9.20 19.42 -13.47
C LYS A 304 9.88 19.49 -12.11
N TYR A 305 9.72 18.47 -11.28
CA TYR A 305 10.23 18.43 -9.89
C TYR A 305 11.52 17.59 -9.84
N HIS A 306 12.64 18.22 -10.18
CA HIS A 306 13.92 17.54 -10.39
C HIS A 306 14.49 16.84 -9.14
N PHE A 307 13.92 17.10 -7.98
CA PHE A 307 14.24 16.41 -6.72
C PHE A 307 13.43 15.12 -6.51
N LEU A 308 12.51 14.80 -7.40
CA LEU A 308 11.68 13.59 -7.32
C LEU A 308 12.05 12.63 -8.45
N GLY A 309 12.09 11.33 -8.13
CA GLY A 309 12.30 10.29 -9.13
C GLY A 309 11.66 8.97 -8.75
N ALA A 310 11.46 8.10 -9.73
CA ALA A 310 10.83 6.80 -9.55
C ALA A 310 11.47 5.73 -10.44
N SER A 311 11.40 4.48 -9.98
CA SER A 311 11.67 3.29 -10.77
C SER A 311 10.44 2.40 -10.64
N PRO A 312 9.54 2.36 -11.62
CA PRO A 312 8.46 1.38 -11.61
C PRO A 312 9.05 -0.03 -11.83
N ASP A 313 8.41 -1.06 -11.29
CA ASP A 313 8.80 -2.45 -11.55
C ASP A 313 8.50 -2.84 -13.01
N GLY A 314 7.63 -2.07 -13.67
CA GLY A 314 7.42 -2.13 -15.09
C GLY A 314 6.32 -1.20 -15.61
N ILE A 315 6.21 -1.13 -16.94
CA ILE A 315 5.10 -0.48 -17.65
C ILE A 315 4.65 -1.43 -18.75
N ASN A 316 3.34 -1.58 -18.94
CA ASN A 316 2.79 -2.40 -20.01
C ASN A 316 3.12 -1.78 -21.39
N ILE A 317 3.87 -2.50 -22.22
CA ILE A 317 4.41 -2.01 -23.50
C ILE A 317 3.82 -2.70 -24.73
N ASP A 318 2.87 -3.62 -24.58
CA ASP A 318 2.20 -4.24 -25.74
C ASP A 318 1.04 -3.35 -26.22
N PRO A 319 1.13 -2.71 -27.40
CA PRO A 319 0.09 -1.81 -27.92
C PRO A 319 -1.23 -2.52 -28.27
N LYS A 320 -1.23 -3.86 -28.27
CA LYS A 320 -2.45 -4.67 -28.46
C LYS A 320 -3.17 -4.95 -27.15
N SER A 321 -2.49 -4.79 -26.03
CA SER A 321 -3.06 -5.03 -24.72
C SER A 321 -3.98 -3.87 -24.30
N PRO A 322 -5.13 -4.16 -23.69
CA PRO A 322 -5.96 -3.11 -23.10
C PRO A 322 -5.30 -2.41 -21.88
N LEU A 323 -4.19 -2.97 -21.40
CA LEU A 323 -3.39 -2.41 -20.30
C LEU A 323 -2.21 -1.55 -20.79
N TYR A 324 -2.13 -1.24 -22.10
CA TYR A 324 -1.01 -0.51 -22.69
C TYR A 324 -0.78 0.85 -22.00
N GLY A 325 0.45 1.07 -21.52
CA GLY A 325 0.85 2.28 -20.79
C GLY A 325 0.57 2.27 -19.29
N ARG A 326 -0.07 1.22 -18.76
CA ARG A 326 -0.31 1.07 -17.32
C ARG A 326 0.97 0.69 -16.60
N ALA A 327 1.30 1.39 -15.52
CA ALA A 327 2.42 1.05 -14.64
C ALA A 327 2.14 -0.24 -13.87
N LEU A 328 3.19 -0.91 -13.43
CA LEU A 328 3.14 -2.09 -12.57
C LEU A 328 4.07 -1.86 -11.38
N GLU A 329 3.55 -2.07 -10.18
CA GLU A 329 4.33 -2.14 -8.94
C GLU A 329 4.09 -3.48 -8.27
N ILE A 330 5.17 -4.16 -7.88
CA ILE A 330 5.13 -5.54 -7.38
C ILE A 330 5.60 -5.60 -5.93
N LYS A 331 4.85 -6.34 -5.10
CA LYS A 331 5.27 -6.67 -3.74
C LYS A 331 5.18 -8.18 -3.52
N ASN A 332 6.33 -8.83 -3.35
CA ASN A 332 6.41 -10.26 -3.02
C ASN A 332 6.36 -10.42 -1.50
N ILE A 333 5.19 -10.76 -0.98
CA ILE A 333 4.88 -10.73 0.45
C ILE A 333 5.36 -12.02 1.13
N VAL A 334 6.08 -11.85 2.26
CA VAL A 334 6.62 -12.97 3.05
C VAL A 334 5.79 -13.23 4.31
N ASN A 335 5.55 -12.18 5.12
CA ASN A 335 5.10 -12.33 6.51
C ASN A 335 3.79 -11.60 6.85
N ARG A 336 3.20 -10.81 5.94
CA ARG A 336 1.92 -10.15 6.22
C ARG A 336 0.80 -10.74 5.38
N GLU A 337 -0.41 -10.51 5.80
CA GLU A 337 -1.61 -10.81 5.03
C GLU A 337 -1.73 -9.88 3.80
N ILE A 338 -2.29 -10.40 2.72
CA ILE A 338 -2.67 -9.64 1.53
C ILE A 338 -4.17 -9.35 1.65
N THR A 339 -4.51 -8.11 1.93
CA THR A 339 -5.90 -7.67 2.16
C THR A 339 -6.58 -7.16 0.89
N GLY A 340 -5.81 -6.92 -0.18
CA GLY A 340 -6.32 -6.25 -1.39
C GLY A 340 -6.43 -4.73 -1.24
N ILE A 341 -6.03 -4.17 -0.08
CA ILE A 341 -5.97 -2.73 0.16
C ILE A 341 -4.50 -2.34 0.27
N PRO A 342 -3.95 -1.55 -0.67
CA PRO A 342 -2.57 -1.09 -0.61
C PRO A 342 -2.32 -0.29 0.68
N ILE A 343 -1.28 -0.64 1.43
CA ILE A 343 -0.87 0.16 2.59
C ILE A 343 -0.43 1.55 2.16
N GLU A 344 -0.45 2.51 3.08
CA GLU A 344 -0.15 3.92 2.80
C GLU A 344 1.18 4.11 2.06
N ASP A 345 2.25 3.47 2.52
CA ASP A 345 3.61 3.61 1.97
C ASP A 345 3.66 3.21 0.48
N TYR A 346 2.95 2.15 0.11
CA TYR A 346 2.91 1.64 -1.27
C TYR A 346 1.98 2.45 -2.15
N TRP A 347 0.85 2.93 -1.61
CA TRP A 347 -0.04 3.82 -2.34
C TRP A 347 0.67 5.14 -2.68
N ILE A 348 1.38 5.76 -1.73
CA ILE A 348 2.22 6.94 -1.97
C ILE A 348 3.26 6.65 -3.06
N GLN A 349 3.92 5.50 -2.99
CA GLN A 349 4.91 5.10 -3.98
C GLN A 349 4.30 5.03 -5.37
N THR A 350 3.16 4.36 -5.54
CA THR A 350 2.49 4.22 -6.86
C THR A 350 2.01 5.56 -7.41
N GLN A 351 1.46 6.46 -6.58
CA GLN A 351 1.09 7.80 -6.99
C GLN A 351 2.28 8.59 -7.55
N LEU A 352 3.41 8.56 -6.85
CA LEU A 352 4.61 9.26 -7.29
C LEU A 352 5.24 8.63 -8.54
N GLN A 353 5.15 7.30 -8.69
CA GLN A 353 5.59 6.63 -9.92
C GLN A 353 4.75 7.07 -11.12
N MET A 354 3.42 7.10 -10.97
CA MET A 354 2.53 7.56 -12.03
C MET A 354 2.80 9.02 -12.42
N GLN A 355 3.08 9.88 -11.46
CA GLN A 355 3.44 11.29 -11.73
C GLN A 355 4.78 11.42 -12.46
N VAL A 356 5.80 10.66 -12.06
CA VAL A 356 7.14 10.69 -12.67
C VAL A 356 7.12 10.12 -14.08
N CYS A 357 6.41 9.01 -14.29
CA CYS A 357 6.36 8.31 -15.58
C CYS A 357 5.22 8.78 -16.50
N ASP A 358 4.41 9.73 -16.05
CA ASP A 358 3.21 10.22 -16.75
C ASP A 358 2.23 9.08 -17.13
N CYS A 359 2.08 8.11 -16.21
CA CYS A 359 1.08 7.06 -16.32
C CYS A 359 -0.20 7.50 -15.59
N ASN A 360 -1.37 7.13 -16.13
CA ASN A 360 -2.65 7.47 -15.48
C ASN A 360 -3.12 6.36 -14.53
N GLU A 361 -2.61 5.15 -14.71
CA GLU A 361 -3.03 3.94 -14.04
C GLU A 361 -1.84 3.11 -13.58
N CYS A 362 -1.96 2.43 -12.45
CA CYS A 362 -0.99 1.48 -11.95
C CYS A 362 -1.71 0.21 -11.45
N ASP A 363 -1.30 -0.95 -11.94
CA ASP A 363 -1.64 -2.22 -11.33
C ASP A 363 -0.68 -2.46 -10.15
N PHE A 364 -1.22 -2.47 -8.95
CA PHE A 364 -0.48 -2.82 -7.74
C PHE A 364 -0.65 -4.31 -7.47
N LEU A 365 0.43 -5.05 -7.69
CA LEU A 365 0.45 -6.51 -7.62
C LEU A 365 1.10 -6.99 -6.33
N GLU A 366 0.36 -7.70 -5.50
CA GLU A 366 0.86 -8.42 -4.34
C GLU A 366 0.79 -9.93 -4.60
N THR A 367 1.93 -10.59 -4.43
CA THR A 367 2.03 -12.05 -4.54
C THR A 367 2.63 -12.64 -3.29
N SER A 368 2.17 -13.82 -2.91
CA SER A 368 2.77 -14.64 -1.87
C SER A 368 3.15 -15.99 -2.47
N PHE A 369 4.43 -16.29 -2.46
CA PHE A 369 4.96 -17.58 -2.87
C PHE A 369 5.30 -18.43 -1.65
N LYS A 370 5.20 -19.75 -1.82
CA LYS A 370 5.72 -20.74 -0.89
C LYS A 370 6.67 -21.67 -1.62
N GLU A 371 7.68 -22.16 -0.91
CA GLU A 371 8.62 -23.13 -1.43
C GLU A 371 8.30 -24.50 -0.87
N TYR A 372 8.42 -25.53 -1.72
CA TYR A 372 8.40 -26.93 -1.27
C TYR A 372 9.73 -27.28 -0.60
N GLU A 373 9.68 -28.19 0.33
CA GLU A 373 10.86 -28.66 1.03
C GLU A 373 11.86 -29.33 0.07
N ASP A 374 11.34 -30.14 -0.86
CA ASP A 374 12.11 -30.87 -1.87
C ASP A 374 11.33 -31.12 -3.16
N GLU A 375 11.97 -31.77 -4.11
CA GLU A 375 11.37 -32.18 -5.39
C GLU A 375 10.25 -33.20 -5.19
N ALA A 376 10.37 -34.11 -4.23
CA ALA A 376 9.37 -35.14 -4.00
C ALA A 376 8.04 -34.53 -3.55
N ALA A 377 8.07 -33.55 -2.64
CA ALA A 377 6.90 -32.79 -2.23
C ALA A 377 6.27 -32.03 -3.41
N PHE A 378 7.10 -31.38 -4.25
CA PHE A 378 6.64 -30.69 -5.45
C PHE A 378 5.96 -31.62 -6.46
N LEU A 379 6.55 -32.80 -6.71
CA LEU A 379 6.01 -33.77 -7.64
C LEU A 379 4.71 -34.42 -7.13
N HIS A 380 4.60 -34.61 -5.81
CA HIS A 380 3.42 -35.21 -5.18
C HIS A 380 2.22 -34.26 -5.16
N ASP A 381 2.44 -32.96 -5.04
CA ASP A 381 1.35 -31.95 -5.04
C ASP A 381 0.90 -31.67 -6.49
N SER A 382 -0.01 -32.50 -6.99
CA SER A 382 -0.54 -32.38 -8.36
C SER A 382 -2.07 -32.37 -8.36
N SER A 383 -2.66 -31.57 -9.23
CA SER A 383 -4.12 -31.45 -9.39
C SER A 383 -4.75 -32.69 -10.06
N SER A 384 -3.97 -33.42 -10.84
CA SER A 384 -4.39 -34.60 -11.55
C SER A 384 -3.19 -35.48 -11.91
N ASP A 385 -3.43 -36.76 -12.17
CA ASP A 385 -2.41 -37.69 -12.68
C ASP A 385 -2.06 -37.43 -14.17
N THR A 386 -2.64 -36.39 -14.77
CA THR A 386 -2.40 -36.09 -16.19
C THR A 386 -1.12 -35.25 -16.35
N ASN A 387 -0.30 -35.62 -17.31
CA ASN A 387 0.89 -34.90 -17.71
C ASN A 387 0.61 -33.43 -18.05
N ALA A 388 -0.57 -33.11 -18.56
CA ALA A 388 -0.94 -31.80 -19.08
C ALA A 388 -1.15 -30.72 -17.98
N GLU A 389 -1.60 -31.10 -16.78
CA GLU A 389 -1.86 -30.18 -15.68
C GLU A 389 -0.77 -30.21 -14.61
N PHE A 390 0.41 -30.67 -14.93
CA PHE A 390 1.55 -30.77 -14.02
C PHE A 390 1.92 -29.46 -13.34
N TYR A 391 1.69 -28.34 -13.99
CA TYR A 391 1.93 -26.98 -13.47
C TYR A 391 0.94 -26.52 -12.40
N LEU A 392 -0.06 -27.34 -12.02
CA LEU A 392 -1.03 -27.02 -11.00
C LEU A 392 -0.81 -27.85 -9.73
N THR A 393 -1.00 -27.21 -8.58
CA THR A 393 -1.10 -27.88 -7.28
C THR A 393 -2.42 -28.63 -7.16
N SER A 394 -2.56 -29.47 -6.14
CA SER A 394 -3.84 -30.10 -5.76
C SER A 394 -4.95 -29.06 -5.50
N ALA A 395 -4.59 -27.84 -5.03
CA ALA A 395 -5.48 -26.70 -4.83
C ALA A 395 -5.74 -25.87 -6.10
N LYS A 396 -5.30 -26.33 -7.29
CA LYS A 396 -5.44 -25.63 -8.58
C LYS A 396 -4.70 -24.28 -8.65
N THR A 397 -3.70 -24.06 -7.83
CA THR A 397 -2.80 -22.90 -7.96
C THR A 397 -1.59 -23.27 -8.82
N ILE A 398 -0.98 -22.26 -9.46
CA ILE A 398 0.19 -22.47 -10.31
C ILE A 398 1.42 -22.79 -9.46
N LYS A 399 2.23 -23.75 -9.91
CA LYS A 399 3.53 -24.12 -9.36
C LYS A 399 4.60 -24.22 -10.44
N GLY A 400 5.87 -24.21 -10.03
CA GLY A 400 6.97 -24.30 -10.97
C GLY A 400 8.32 -24.41 -10.27
N VAL A 401 9.38 -24.16 -11.03
CA VAL A 401 10.75 -24.31 -10.58
C VAL A 401 11.63 -23.12 -10.98
N ILE A 402 12.58 -22.77 -10.11
CA ILE A 402 13.64 -21.81 -10.35
C ILE A 402 14.96 -22.55 -10.17
N ALA A 403 15.84 -22.53 -11.16
CA ALA A 403 17.19 -23.02 -11.02
C ALA A 403 18.08 -21.93 -10.38
N TYR A 404 18.73 -22.28 -9.28
CA TYR A 404 19.59 -21.38 -8.53
C TYR A 404 21.06 -21.67 -8.80
N PHE A 405 21.74 -20.67 -9.33
CA PHE A 405 23.17 -20.68 -9.64
C PHE A 405 23.93 -19.65 -8.85
N ILE A 406 25.26 -19.80 -8.79
CA ILE A 406 26.20 -18.77 -8.40
C ILE A 406 27.00 -18.32 -9.63
N LYS A 407 26.89 -17.04 -9.96
CA LYS A 407 27.65 -16.37 -11.01
C LYS A 407 28.48 -15.25 -10.38
N ASP A 408 29.79 -15.29 -10.55
CA ASP A 408 30.74 -14.29 -10.00
C ASP A 408 30.59 -14.07 -8.46
N GLY A 409 30.27 -15.16 -7.73
CA GLY A 409 30.06 -15.13 -6.29
C GLY A 409 28.70 -14.56 -5.85
N LYS A 410 27.79 -14.27 -6.78
CA LYS A 410 26.44 -13.71 -6.52
C LYS A 410 25.36 -14.71 -6.91
N PRO A 411 24.19 -14.70 -6.24
CA PRO A 411 23.01 -15.44 -6.65
C PRO A 411 22.57 -15.07 -8.07
N PHE A 412 22.31 -16.09 -8.87
CA PHE A 412 21.76 -15.96 -10.21
C PHE A 412 20.64 -16.99 -10.39
N TYR A 413 19.50 -16.57 -10.95
CA TYR A 413 18.28 -17.36 -11.03
C TYR A 413 17.80 -17.49 -12.48
N GLU A 414 17.55 -18.74 -12.89
CA GLU A 414 16.86 -19.06 -14.14
C GLU A 414 15.47 -19.60 -13.84
N TYR A 415 14.48 -19.04 -14.50
CA TYR A 415 13.07 -19.33 -14.27
C TYR A 415 12.54 -20.24 -15.36
N ALA A 416 11.97 -21.37 -14.97
CA ALA A 416 11.28 -22.22 -15.92
C ALA A 416 10.08 -21.48 -16.54
N PRO A 417 9.77 -21.73 -17.80
CA PRO A 417 8.52 -21.26 -18.40
C PRO A 417 7.30 -21.66 -17.54
N LEU A 418 6.27 -20.81 -17.53
CA LEU A 418 5.02 -21.14 -16.87
C LEU A 418 4.26 -22.23 -17.65
N TYR A 419 3.42 -22.96 -16.95
CA TYR A 419 2.49 -23.95 -17.55
C TYR A 419 3.17 -25.14 -18.24
N LEU A 420 4.35 -25.54 -17.78
CA LEU A 420 5.04 -26.72 -18.29
C LEU A 420 4.23 -28.00 -18.01
N THR A 421 4.15 -28.88 -19.02
CA THR A 421 3.78 -30.28 -18.83
C THR A 421 4.91 -31.01 -18.09
N ARG A 422 4.64 -32.22 -17.58
CA ARG A 422 5.67 -33.04 -16.93
C ARG A 422 6.89 -33.29 -17.82
N ASN A 423 6.66 -33.66 -19.09
CA ASN A 423 7.74 -33.93 -20.01
C ASN A 423 8.58 -32.70 -20.34
N GLU A 424 7.93 -31.52 -20.45
CA GLU A 424 8.65 -30.27 -20.67
C GLU A 424 9.47 -29.84 -19.43
N TYR A 425 8.95 -30.10 -18.23
CA TYR A 425 9.68 -29.90 -16.98
C TYR A 425 10.94 -30.76 -16.91
N ASP A 426 10.80 -32.07 -17.15
CA ASP A 426 11.93 -33.01 -17.12
C ASP A 426 13.01 -32.55 -18.11
N LYS A 427 12.61 -32.22 -19.33
CA LYS A 427 13.51 -31.70 -20.36
C LYS A 427 14.19 -30.39 -19.96
N TRP A 428 13.44 -29.44 -19.41
CA TRP A 428 14.00 -28.15 -18.94
C TRP A 428 15.03 -28.36 -17.85
N CYS A 429 14.78 -29.25 -16.89
CA CYS A 429 15.72 -29.57 -15.81
C CYS A 429 17.04 -30.19 -16.34
N GLU A 430 16.98 -30.98 -17.39
CA GLU A 430 18.17 -31.54 -18.05
C GLU A 430 18.95 -30.46 -18.81
N GLU A 431 18.27 -29.61 -19.57
CA GLU A 431 18.89 -28.62 -20.46
C GLU A 431 19.43 -27.39 -19.72
N ILE A 432 18.81 -26.95 -18.61
CA ILE A 432 19.12 -25.65 -17.97
C ILE A 432 20.56 -25.62 -17.42
N ILE A 433 21.10 -26.74 -16.98
CA ILE A 433 22.48 -26.84 -16.47
C ILE A 433 23.45 -26.71 -17.64
N ASP A 434 23.16 -27.37 -18.75
CA ASP A 434 24.01 -27.35 -19.94
C ASP A 434 24.01 -25.98 -20.63
N MET A 435 22.87 -25.26 -20.58
CA MET A 435 22.77 -23.90 -21.10
C MET A 435 23.60 -22.86 -20.30
N ASN A 436 23.89 -23.17 -19.05
CA ASN A 436 24.57 -22.27 -18.12
C ASN A 436 26.01 -22.71 -17.84
N VAL A 437 26.75 -23.08 -18.88
CA VAL A 437 28.17 -23.47 -18.78
C VAL A 437 29.00 -22.33 -18.21
N GLY A 438 29.81 -22.64 -17.19
CA GLY A 438 30.75 -21.67 -16.58
C GLY A 438 30.20 -20.99 -15.33
N ILE A 439 28.96 -21.23 -14.94
CA ILE A 439 28.40 -20.83 -13.64
C ILE A 439 28.05 -22.06 -12.80
N THR A 440 28.02 -21.92 -11.49
CA THR A 440 27.83 -23.06 -10.59
C THR A 440 26.36 -23.23 -10.25
N TRP A 441 25.75 -24.32 -10.69
CA TRP A 441 24.44 -24.74 -10.21
C TRP A 441 24.51 -25.19 -8.76
N LEU A 442 23.56 -24.73 -7.93
CA LEU A 442 23.45 -25.09 -6.52
C LEU A 442 22.28 -26.02 -6.24
N LYS A 443 21.10 -25.62 -6.66
CA LYS A 443 19.86 -26.38 -6.45
C LYS A 443 18.72 -25.84 -7.31
N ASN A 444 17.67 -26.62 -7.41
CA ASN A 444 16.37 -26.14 -7.84
C ASN A 444 15.55 -25.66 -6.64
N ILE A 445 14.78 -24.61 -6.82
CA ILE A 445 13.81 -24.07 -5.87
C ILE A 445 12.43 -24.34 -6.44
N TYR A 446 11.69 -25.18 -5.74
CA TYR A 446 10.34 -25.59 -6.13
C TYR A 446 9.34 -24.68 -5.41
N TRP A 447 8.45 -24.03 -6.17
CA TRP A 447 7.55 -23.01 -5.64
C TRP A 447 6.10 -23.23 -6.07
N TYR A 448 5.17 -22.65 -5.31
CA TYR A 448 3.79 -22.46 -5.74
C TYR A 448 3.28 -21.06 -5.34
N LEU A 449 2.30 -20.58 -6.13
CA LEU A 449 1.63 -19.32 -5.86
C LEU A 449 0.56 -19.53 -4.79
N ASN A 450 0.80 -19.01 -3.60
CA ASN A 450 -0.10 -19.11 -2.46
C ASN A 450 -1.23 -18.09 -2.52
N GLN A 451 -0.89 -16.81 -2.81
CA GLN A 451 -1.86 -15.72 -2.95
C GLN A 451 -1.47 -14.79 -4.09
N TYR A 452 -2.47 -14.20 -4.71
CA TYR A 452 -2.34 -13.21 -5.79
C TYR A 452 -3.43 -12.16 -5.63
N SER A 453 -3.03 -10.90 -5.49
CA SER A 453 -3.91 -9.74 -5.48
C SER A 453 -3.36 -8.71 -6.45
N CYS A 454 -4.19 -8.25 -7.36
CA CYS A 454 -3.83 -7.20 -8.31
C CYS A 454 -4.96 -6.17 -8.31
N VAL A 455 -4.69 -5.01 -7.74
CA VAL A 455 -5.65 -3.91 -7.60
C VAL A 455 -5.26 -2.75 -8.51
N LEU A 456 -6.27 -2.05 -9.04
CA LEU A 456 -6.04 -0.87 -9.87
C LEU A 456 -5.98 0.38 -9.00
N ILE A 457 -4.93 1.18 -9.19
CA ILE A 457 -4.78 2.51 -8.59
C ILE A 457 -4.75 3.53 -9.73
N ILE A 458 -5.58 4.58 -9.60
CA ILE A 458 -5.62 5.70 -10.54
C ILE A 458 -4.78 6.86 -10.00
N LYS A 459 -4.17 7.62 -10.91
CA LYS A 459 -3.42 8.82 -10.57
C LYS A 459 -4.33 9.86 -9.92
N ASN A 460 -3.93 10.36 -8.74
CA ASN A 460 -4.66 11.37 -7.99
C ASN A 460 -3.87 12.69 -7.96
N ASP A 461 -4.27 13.62 -8.82
CA ASP A 461 -3.58 14.91 -8.97
C ASP A 461 -3.87 15.84 -7.78
N ILE A 462 -5.04 15.74 -7.14
CA ILE A 462 -5.40 16.54 -5.95
C ILE A 462 -4.47 16.21 -4.79
N TRP A 463 -4.26 14.92 -4.53
CA TRP A 463 -3.29 14.47 -3.54
C TRP A 463 -1.88 14.94 -3.89
N PHE A 464 -1.46 14.76 -5.14
CA PHE A 464 -0.10 15.08 -5.57
C PHE A 464 0.26 16.56 -5.42
N GLU A 465 -0.66 17.47 -5.75
CA GLU A 465 -0.44 18.92 -5.62
C GLU A 465 -0.15 19.35 -4.16
N SER A 466 -0.71 18.66 -3.20
CA SER A 466 -0.43 18.88 -1.78
C SER A 466 0.81 18.13 -1.31
N ALA A 467 0.99 16.90 -1.76
CA ALA A 467 2.11 16.04 -1.39
C ALA A 467 3.44 16.61 -1.84
N ILE A 468 3.52 17.12 -3.08
CA ILE A 468 4.76 17.64 -3.64
C ILE A 468 5.32 18.82 -2.85
N LYS A 469 4.46 19.67 -2.29
CA LYS A 469 4.85 20.80 -1.43
C LYS A 469 5.54 20.34 -0.13
N LYS A 470 5.08 19.22 0.45
CA LYS A 470 5.73 18.62 1.63
C LYS A 470 7.07 17.99 1.25
N ILE A 471 7.12 17.27 0.13
CA ILE A 471 8.37 16.64 -0.35
C ILE A 471 9.42 17.71 -0.66
N GLU A 472 9.04 18.81 -1.32
CA GLU A 472 9.92 19.94 -1.63
C GLU A 472 10.52 20.57 -0.37
N LYS A 473 9.70 20.82 0.67
CA LYS A 473 10.20 21.34 1.96
C LYS A 473 11.26 20.43 2.58
N VAL A 474 11.05 19.12 2.53
CA VAL A 474 12.04 18.15 3.06
C VAL A 474 13.30 18.14 2.19
N TRP A 475 13.15 18.29 0.88
CA TRP A 475 14.29 18.39 -0.03
C TRP A 475 15.13 19.64 0.23
N ASP A 476 14.51 20.80 0.47
CA ASP A 476 15.20 22.03 0.82
C ASP A 476 16.01 21.89 2.13
N ILE A 477 15.45 21.16 3.12
CA ILE A 477 16.17 20.83 4.35
C ILE A 477 17.39 19.96 4.03
N ILE A 478 17.23 18.92 3.18
CA ILE A 478 18.35 18.07 2.77
C ILE A 478 19.47 18.88 2.11
N LEU A 479 19.13 19.76 1.18
CA LEU A 479 20.12 20.62 0.52
C LEU A 479 20.86 21.52 1.52
N LYS A 480 20.12 22.16 2.42
CA LYS A 480 20.69 23.00 3.46
C LYS A 480 21.60 22.21 4.40
N GLU A 481 21.16 21.04 4.88
CA GLU A 481 21.91 20.26 5.86
C GLU A 481 23.11 19.50 5.26
N ARG A 482 23.14 19.28 3.96
CA ARG A 482 24.36 18.83 3.26
C ARG A 482 25.52 19.81 3.42
N GLU A 483 25.21 21.12 3.55
CA GLU A 483 26.20 22.19 3.72
C GLU A 483 26.46 22.52 5.19
N THR A 484 25.44 22.48 6.04
CA THR A 484 25.49 22.97 7.43
C THR A 484 25.71 21.87 8.46
N GLY A 485 25.61 20.60 8.09
CA GLY A 485 25.73 19.43 8.98
C GLY A 485 24.38 18.79 9.31
N TYR A 486 24.37 17.48 9.38
CA TYR A 486 23.17 16.62 9.53
C TYR A 486 23.29 15.59 10.66
N GLU A 487 24.39 15.59 11.41
CA GLU A 487 24.74 14.56 12.42
C GLU A 487 23.71 14.50 13.55
N HIS A 488 23.04 15.62 13.83
CA HIS A 488 21.98 15.73 14.84
C HIS A 488 20.75 14.86 14.52
N ARG A 489 20.57 14.45 13.24
CA ARG A 489 19.49 13.57 12.77
C ARG A 489 19.84 12.10 12.84
N ALA A 490 21.05 11.75 13.28
CA ALA A 490 21.48 10.36 13.38
C ALA A 490 20.52 9.55 14.28
N PRO A 491 20.15 8.32 13.89
CA PRO A 491 19.25 7.49 14.67
C PRO A 491 19.85 7.21 16.05
N LYS A 492 19.07 7.45 17.11
CA LYS A 492 19.50 7.14 18.48
C LYS A 492 19.73 5.63 18.59
N LYS A 493 20.92 5.24 19.06
CA LYS A 493 21.21 3.83 19.36
C LYS A 493 20.19 3.33 20.40
N ARG A 494 19.44 2.28 20.06
CA ARG A 494 18.56 1.62 21.04
C ARG A 494 19.47 1.08 22.14
N THR A 495 19.35 1.60 23.34
CA THR A 495 19.91 0.95 24.53
C THR A 495 19.18 -0.38 24.70
N PRO A 496 19.89 -1.52 24.80
CA PRO A 496 19.22 -2.78 25.07
C PRO A 496 18.44 -2.63 26.36
N LYS A 497 17.13 -2.93 26.35
CA LYS A 497 16.35 -3.03 27.57
C LYS A 497 17.09 -4.02 28.48
N LYS A 498 17.56 -3.57 29.65
CA LYS A 498 18.04 -4.47 30.70
C LYS A 498 16.89 -5.44 30.97
N LYS A 499 17.07 -6.72 30.68
CA LYS A 499 16.20 -7.76 31.24
C LYS A 499 16.23 -7.56 32.74
N ASN A 500 15.09 -7.23 33.35
CA ASN A 500 14.94 -7.31 34.78
C ASN A 500 15.20 -8.78 35.14
N GLU A 501 16.28 -9.04 35.84
CA GLU A 501 16.52 -10.30 36.50
C GLU A 501 15.45 -10.44 37.58
N VAL A 502 14.40 -11.14 37.26
CA VAL A 502 13.51 -11.71 38.27
C VAL A 502 14.22 -12.98 38.74
N LEU A 503 14.81 -12.87 39.92
CA LEU A 503 15.25 -14.03 40.71
C LEU A 503 13.99 -14.83 41.04
N ASN A 504 13.78 -15.96 40.39
CA ASN A 504 12.99 -17.05 40.92
C ASN A 504 13.71 -18.34 40.57
N ASP A 505 14.01 -19.03 41.65
CA ASP A 505 14.56 -20.37 41.67
C ASP A 505 13.59 -21.38 41.07
N GLU A 506 14.21 -22.40 40.50
CA GLU A 506 13.69 -23.75 40.21
C GLU A 506 13.12 -24.04 38.81
N GLU A 507 13.77 -25.07 38.32
CA GLU A 507 13.48 -26.05 37.27
C GLU A 507 13.92 -25.70 35.82
N THR A 508 15.10 -26.30 35.54
CA THR A 508 15.67 -26.51 34.23
C THR A 508 14.79 -27.32 33.30
N VAL A 509 14.39 -26.73 32.17
CA VAL A 509 14.13 -27.47 30.92
C VAL A 509 15.02 -26.90 29.86
N GLU A 510 16.06 -27.63 29.52
CA GLU A 510 16.94 -27.37 28.39
C GLU A 510 16.19 -27.59 27.08
N THR A 511 15.92 -26.52 26.35
CA THR A 511 15.65 -26.59 24.90
C THR A 511 16.18 -25.32 24.23
N GLY A 512 17.27 -25.47 23.49
CA GLY A 512 17.76 -24.36 22.69
C GLY A 512 19.22 -24.53 22.30
N CYS A 513 19.46 -25.28 21.26
CA CYS A 513 20.76 -25.40 20.65
C CYS A 513 21.19 -24.06 20.06
N LEU A 514 22.02 -23.30 20.78
CA LEU A 514 22.86 -22.23 20.23
C LEU A 514 24.20 -22.86 19.84
N ILE A 515 24.35 -23.20 18.58
CA ILE A 515 25.66 -23.56 18.03
C ILE A 515 26.49 -22.28 17.92
N ALA A 516 27.37 -22.03 18.85
CA ALA A 516 28.43 -21.07 18.69
C ALA A 516 29.48 -21.70 17.76
N ILE A 517 29.58 -21.23 16.52
CA ILE A 517 30.64 -21.61 15.60
C ILE A 517 31.91 -20.79 15.98
N SER A 518 32.62 -21.23 16.98
CA SER A 518 33.98 -20.71 17.27
C SER A 518 35.08 -21.76 17.37
N ASP A 519 34.73 -23.05 17.28
CA ASP A 519 35.76 -24.10 17.42
C ASP A 519 35.56 -25.22 16.37
N LEU A 520 35.88 -24.90 15.12
CA LEU A 520 36.23 -25.91 14.12
C LEU A 520 37.59 -25.55 13.57
N GLU A 521 38.63 -25.98 14.29
CA GLU A 521 39.98 -26.18 13.71
C GLU A 521 39.89 -27.30 12.66
N LEU A 522 40.10 -26.91 11.41
CA LEU A 522 40.34 -27.82 10.31
C LEU A 522 41.74 -28.46 10.49
N ASN A 523 41.77 -29.69 10.95
CA ASN A 523 42.91 -30.56 10.69
C ASN A 523 42.62 -31.43 9.47
N ILE A 524 43.48 -31.24 8.45
CA ILE A 524 43.72 -31.97 7.19
C ILE A 524 42.80 -31.69 6.03
#